data_7eecdcfceaefef9566ffdca0b0559943
#
_entry.id   7eecdcfceaefef9566ffdca0b0559943
#
_cell.length_a   1.000
_cell.length_b   1.000
_cell.length_c   1.000
_cell.angle_alpha   90.00
_cell.angle_beta   90.00
_cell.angle_gamma   90.00
#
_symmetry.space_group_name_H-M   'P 1'
#
loop_
_entity.id
_entity.type
_entity.pdbx_description
1 polymer ?
#
loop_
_entity_poly.entity_id
_entity_poly.type
_entity_poly.pdbx_seq_one_letter_code
_entity_poly.pdbx_strand_id
1 'polypeptide(L)'
;YQDDKMIKLWFEIMKWWKPDVVDILGDTDDQACYSRFTEGRSAEFLRMHKDQNGAAIVPLMQHEAKGAREFYAMNREVAGKEAELFTALGNHDIRIFDYIDKKLPDYASQVTPEALWSLDSLGYDYIYYDALPKKRYGDIHVHHGISIADTGAVRADMNNLQVSLIRGHSHRMASHFQTY
;
A
#
# COMPACT_ATOMS: atom_id res chain seq x y z
N TYR A 1 12.23 -4.63 5.25
CA TYR A 1 13.56 -3.99 5.04
C TYR A 1 13.43 -2.96 3.94
N GLN A 2 13.45 -1.70 4.33
CA GLN A 2 13.47 -0.58 3.40
C GLN A 2 14.87 -0.50 2.77
N ASP A 3 14.96 -0.54 1.43
CA ASP A 3 16.22 -0.32 0.72
C ASP A 3 16.39 1.18 0.42
N ASP A 4 17.07 1.89 1.31
CA ASP A 4 17.29 3.33 1.20
C ASP A 4 18.01 3.73 -0.09
N LYS A 5 18.84 2.84 -0.67
CA LYS A 5 19.53 3.11 -1.94
C LYS A 5 18.54 3.08 -3.11
N MET A 6 17.64 2.11 -3.10
CA MET A 6 16.60 2.01 -4.14
C MET A 6 15.61 3.16 -4.05
N ILE A 7 15.23 3.59 -2.85
CA ILE A 7 14.36 4.75 -2.67
C ILE A 7 15.04 6.03 -3.16
N LYS A 8 16.32 6.25 -2.85
CA LYS A 8 17.07 7.38 -3.38
C LYS A 8 17.12 7.36 -4.91
N LEU A 9 17.44 6.21 -5.51
CA LEU A 9 17.46 6.03 -6.96
C LEU A 9 16.09 6.32 -7.57
N TRP A 10 15.01 5.85 -6.96
CA TRP A 10 13.64 6.14 -7.38
C TRP A 10 13.39 7.64 -7.47
N PHE A 11 13.70 8.41 -6.43
CA PHE A 11 13.49 9.85 -6.43
C PHE A 11 14.41 10.60 -7.40
N GLU A 12 15.64 10.13 -7.62
CA GLU A 12 16.52 10.70 -8.67
C GLU A 12 15.94 10.48 -10.07
N ILE A 13 15.40 9.30 -10.36
CA ILE A 13 14.71 9.00 -11.62
C ILE A 13 13.48 9.88 -11.77
N MET A 14 12.66 10.01 -10.73
CA MET A 14 11.47 10.86 -10.73
C MET A 14 11.79 12.33 -11.03
N LYS A 15 12.83 12.89 -10.39
CA LYS A 15 13.30 14.26 -10.63
C LYS A 15 13.77 14.48 -12.07
N TRP A 16 14.45 13.49 -12.62
CA TRP A 16 14.97 13.56 -13.99
C TRP A 16 13.87 13.38 -15.04
N TRP A 17 13.00 12.41 -14.84
CA TRP A 17 11.97 12.04 -15.83
C TRP A 17 10.72 12.93 -15.76
N LYS A 18 10.35 13.40 -14.57
CA LYS A 18 9.13 14.20 -14.31
C LYS A 18 7.88 13.54 -14.91
N PRO A 19 7.50 12.37 -14.43
CA PRO A 19 6.36 11.63 -14.97
C PRO A 19 5.05 12.37 -14.72
N ASP A 20 4.13 12.30 -15.70
CA ASP A 20 2.76 12.81 -15.56
C ASP A 20 1.88 11.90 -14.70
N VAL A 21 2.25 10.64 -14.57
CA VAL A 21 1.50 9.61 -13.84
C VAL A 21 2.47 8.76 -13.00
N VAL A 22 2.11 8.51 -11.75
CA VAL A 22 2.86 7.63 -10.83
C VAL A 22 1.90 6.66 -10.18
N ASP A 23 2.08 5.37 -10.45
CA ASP A 23 1.30 4.31 -9.83
C ASP A 23 2.18 3.52 -8.84
N ILE A 24 1.76 3.46 -7.59
CA ILE A 24 2.39 2.68 -6.53
C ILE A 24 1.57 1.40 -6.34
N LEU A 25 2.26 0.25 -6.41
CA LEU A 25 1.60 -1.06 -6.42
C LEU A 25 1.42 -1.69 -5.03
N GLY A 26 1.44 -0.88 -3.99
CA GLY A 26 1.16 -1.29 -2.62
C GLY A 26 2.36 -1.88 -1.88
N ASP A 27 2.08 -2.40 -0.68
CA ASP A 27 3.05 -2.85 0.31
C ASP A 27 4.08 -1.74 0.66
N THR A 28 3.60 -0.50 0.68
CA THR A 28 4.39 0.69 1.03
C THR A 28 4.68 0.72 2.53
N ASP A 29 3.75 0.20 3.33
CA ASP A 29 3.86 0.08 4.77
C ASP A 29 3.78 -1.41 5.16
N ASP A 30 4.81 -1.96 5.80
CA ASP A 30 4.82 -3.39 6.13
C ASP A 30 3.78 -3.75 7.20
N GLN A 31 3.46 -2.83 8.12
CA GLN A 31 2.49 -3.05 9.20
C GLN A 31 2.72 -4.39 9.93
N ALA A 32 4.00 -4.77 10.09
CA ALA A 32 4.40 -6.09 10.60
C ALA A 32 3.86 -6.36 11.99
N CYS A 33 3.71 -5.33 12.83
CA CYS A 33 3.16 -5.42 14.18
C CYS A 33 1.69 -5.86 14.20
N TYR A 34 0.94 -5.64 13.12
CA TYR A 34 -0.47 -6.04 12.98
C TYR A 34 -0.66 -7.35 12.20
N SER A 35 0.44 -7.98 11.79
CA SER A 35 0.37 -9.24 11.06
C SER A 35 -0.14 -10.37 11.96
N ARG A 36 -1.07 -11.18 11.42
CA ARG A 36 -1.53 -12.42 12.07
C ARG A 36 -0.40 -13.40 12.38
N PHE A 37 0.71 -13.32 11.66
CA PHE A 37 1.88 -14.16 11.88
C PHE A 37 2.78 -13.67 13.03
N THR A 38 2.50 -12.48 13.56
CA THR A 38 3.24 -11.86 14.67
C THR A 38 2.33 -11.58 15.88
N GLU A 39 1.25 -12.35 16.05
CA GLU A 39 0.25 -12.11 17.11
C GLU A 39 0.85 -11.92 18.52
N GLY A 40 1.94 -12.62 18.83
CA GLY A 40 2.66 -12.42 20.09
C GLY A 40 3.29 -11.03 20.22
N ARG A 41 3.85 -10.50 19.12
CA ARG A 41 4.47 -9.16 19.06
C ARG A 41 3.43 -8.05 19.04
N SER A 42 2.32 -8.25 18.34
CA SER A 42 1.19 -7.32 18.35
C SER A 42 0.59 -7.20 19.76
N ALA A 43 0.47 -8.31 20.47
CA ALA A 43 0.01 -8.31 21.87
C ALA A 43 1.01 -7.61 22.80
N GLU A 44 2.32 -7.76 22.54
CA GLU A 44 3.37 -7.09 23.31
C GLU A 44 3.41 -5.59 22.99
N PHE A 45 3.31 -5.22 21.73
CA PHE A 45 3.19 -3.84 21.27
C PHE A 45 2.00 -3.13 21.93
N LEU A 46 0.84 -3.75 21.91
CA LEU A 46 -0.35 -3.22 22.60
C LEU A 46 -0.20 -3.23 24.13
N ARG A 47 0.52 -4.20 24.72
CA ARG A 47 0.81 -4.20 26.17
C ARG A 47 1.72 -3.05 26.57
N MET A 48 2.77 -2.78 25.80
CA MET A 48 3.67 -1.66 26.06
C MET A 48 2.97 -0.29 25.99
N HIS A 49 1.83 -0.25 25.28
CA HIS A 49 1.06 0.98 25.09
C HIS A 49 -0.31 0.98 25.76
N LYS A 50 -0.63 -0.11 26.50
CA LYS A 50 -1.92 -0.32 27.18
C LYS A 50 -2.18 0.68 28.33
N ASP A 51 -1.15 1.27 28.89
CA ASP A 51 -1.22 2.22 29.99
C ASP A 51 -1.55 3.64 29.52
N GLN A 52 -1.54 3.86 28.22
CA GLN A 52 -2.02 5.11 27.64
C GLN A 52 -3.50 4.91 27.32
N ASN A 53 -4.38 5.62 28.02
CA ASN A 53 -5.82 5.65 27.74
C ASN A 53 -6.07 5.53 26.23
N GLY A 54 -7.10 4.79 25.79
CA GLY A 54 -7.39 4.49 24.39
C GLY A 54 -7.22 5.64 23.37
N ALA A 55 -7.22 6.88 23.86
CA ALA A 55 -6.89 8.08 23.09
C ALA A 55 -5.47 8.10 22.48
N ALA A 56 -4.55 7.26 22.93
CA ALA A 56 -3.17 7.22 22.42
C ALA A 56 -2.96 6.17 21.28
N ILE A 57 -3.94 5.34 21.00
CA ILE A 57 -3.83 4.27 19.98
C ILE A 57 -3.67 4.88 18.58
N VAL A 58 -4.51 5.84 18.23
CA VAL A 58 -4.45 6.49 16.90
C VAL A 58 -3.13 7.22 16.67
N PRO A 59 -2.64 8.08 17.59
CA PRO A 59 -1.31 8.69 17.45
C PRO A 59 -0.18 7.68 17.29
N LEU A 60 -0.27 6.52 17.96
CA LEU A 60 0.73 5.47 17.85
C LEU A 60 0.72 4.82 16.47
N MET A 61 -0.45 4.47 15.94
CA MET A 61 -0.61 3.95 14.59
C MET A 61 -0.11 4.92 13.53
N GLN A 62 -0.34 6.22 13.72
CA GLN A 62 0.19 7.27 12.86
C GLN A 62 1.73 7.36 12.94
N HIS A 63 2.31 7.07 14.12
CA HIS A 63 3.76 7.02 14.27
C HIS A 63 4.37 5.84 13.50
N GLU A 64 3.76 4.66 13.58
CA GLU A 64 4.19 3.47 12.82
C GLU A 64 4.09 3.72 11.30
N ALA A 65 3.02 4.37 10.86
CA ALA A 65 2.79 4.69 9.43
C ALA A 65 3.66 5.86 8.91
N LYS A 66 4.52 6.45 9.75
CA LYS A 66 5.28 7.67 9.40
C LYS A 66 6.14 7.50 8.15
N GLY A 67 6.84 6.38 8.04
CA GLY A 67 7.75 6.12 6.91
C GLY A 67 7.00 6.08 5.57
N ALA A 68 5.87 5.40 5.53
CA ALA A 68 5.01 5.35 4.34
C ALA A 68 4.42 6.73 4.00
N ARG A 69 3.97 7.48 5.01
CA ARG A 69 3.50 8.85 4.83
C ARG A 69 4.57 9.76 4.21
N GLU A 70 5.79 9.70 4.72
CA GLU A 70 6.92 10.46 4.17
C GLU A 70 7.21 10.06 2.72
N PHE A 71 7.16 8.77 2.41
CA PHE A 71 7.34 8.29 1.04
C PHE A 71 6.26 8.84 0.09
N TYR A 72 4.98 8.78 0.45
CA TYR A 72 3.89 9.36 -0.34
C TYR A 72 4.06 10.88 -0.53
N ALA A 73 4.40 11.60 0.54
CA ALA A 73 4.62 13.04 0.48
C ALA A 73 5.79 13.41 -0.44
N MET A 74 6.90 12.69 -0.37
CA MET A 74 8.05 12.89 -1.26
C MET A 74 7.72 12.60 -2.73
N ASN A 75 6.91 11.57 -3.02
CA ASN A 75 6.45 11.31 -4.38
C ASN A 75 5.62 12.48 -4.91
N ARG A 76 4.70 13.03 -4.13
CA ARG A 76 3.91 14.22 -4.50
C ARG A 76 4.81 15.44 -4.74
N GLU A 77 5.76 15.67 -3.86
CA GLU A 77 6.71 16.79 -4.00
C GLU A 77 7.51 16.69 -5.30
N VAL A 78 8.06 15.52 -5.58
CA VAL A 78 8.95 15.30 -6.73
C VAL A 78 8.17 15.23 -8.05
N ALA A 79 7.01 14.60 -8.08
CA ALA A 79 6.16 14.51 -9.27
C ALA A 79 5.51 15.87 -9.63
N GLY A 80 5.31 16.73 -8.62
CA GLY A 80 4.66 18.03 -8.82
C GLY A 80 3.13 17.94 -8.71
N LYS A 81 2.48 19.11 -8.73
CA LYS A 81 1.04 19.23 -8.46
C LYS A 81 0.15 18.65 -9.56
N GLU A 82 0.61 18.70 -10.80
CA GLU A 82 -0.16 18.30 -11.99
C GLU A 82 -0.10 16.78 -12.25
N ALA A 83 0.85 16.08 -11.64
CA ALA A 83 0.97 14.64 -11.82
C ALA A 83 -0.21 13.88 -11.17
N GLU A 84 -0.74 12.91 -11.89
CA GLU A 84 -1.70 11.95 -11.35
C GLU A 84 -0.96 10.94 -10.47
N LEU A 85 -1.39 10.82 -9.22
CA LEU A 85 -0.84 9.83 -8.29
C LEU A 85 -1.91 8.80 -7.93
N PHE A 86 -1.53 7.55 -8.01
CA PHE A 86 -2.39 6.43 -7.65
C PHE A 86 -1.65 5.42 -6.79
N THR A 87 -2.34 4.77 -5.85
CA THR A 87 -1.81 3.62 -5.13
C THR A 87 -2.86 2.50 -5.03
N ALA A 88 -2.44 1.28 -5.33
CA ALA A 88 -3.20 0.08 -5.01
C ALA A 88 -2.69 -0.45 -3.68
N LEU A 89 -3.42 -0.25 -2.58
CA LEU A 89 -3.01 -0.71 -1.26
C LEU A 89 -2.77 -2.23 -1.27
N GLY A 90 -1.64 -2.65 -0.72
CA GLY A 90 -1.25 -4.04 -0.68
C GLY A 90 -1.79 -4.79 0.54
N ASN A 91 -1.54 -6.09 0.58
CA ASN A 91 -1.97 -6.91 1.69
C ASN A 91 -1.22 -6.59 3.00
N HIS A 92 -0.06 -5.95 2.94
CA HIS A 92 0.64 -5.44 4.11
C HIS A 92 0.03 -4.13 4.59
N ASP A 93 -0.30 -3.22 3.68
CA ASP A 93 -0.89 -1.93 4.00
C ASP A 93 -2.24 -2.09 4.74
N ILE A 94 -3.05 -3.12 4.39
CA ILE A 94 -4.37 -3.31 5.00
C ILE A 94 -4.36 -4.01 6.37
N ARG A 95 -3.22 -4.51 6.83
CA ARG A 95 -3.14 -5.26 8.12
C ARG A 95 -3.67 -4.47 9.31
N ILE A 96 -3.43 -3.17 9.33
CA ILE A 96 -3.89 -2.30 10.40
C ILE A 96 -5.41 -2.16 10.39
N PHE A 97 -6.04 -2.02 9.23
CA PHE A 97 -7.51 -1.93 9.11
C PHE A 97 -8.15 -3.23 9.57
N ASP A 98 -7.64 -4.37 9.08
CA ASP A 98 -8.08 -5.71 9.50
C ASP A 98 -7.96 -5.92 11.01
N TYR A 99 -6.88 -5.41 11.60
CA TYR A 99 -6.66 -5.49 13.04
C TYR A 99 -7.67 -4.63 13.81
N ILE A 100 -7.86 -3.38 13.36
CA ILE A 100 -8.81 -2.45 13.99
C ILE A 100 -10.23 -2.99 13.92
N ASP A 101 -10.67 -3.43 12.76
CA ASP A 101 -12.03 -3.98 12.59
C ASP A 101 -12.30 -5.16 13.50
N LYS A 102 -11.31 -6.02 13.70
CA LYS A 102 -11.44 -7.23 14.52
C LYS A 102 -11.25 -7.02 16.02
N LYS A 103 -10.40 -6.08 16.41
CA LYS A 103 -9.95 -5.94 17.81
C LYS A 103 -10.34 -4.63 18.46
N LEU A 104 -10.52 -3.58 17.68
CA LEU A 104 -10.75 -2.21 18.14
C LEU A 104 -11.79 -1.49 17.26
N PRO A 105 -12.98 -2.06 17.01
CA PRO A 105 -13.94 -1.54 16.03
C PRO A 105 -14.39 -0.09 16.34
N ASP A 106 -14.38 0.31 17.59
CA ASP A 106 -14.73 1.68 17.99
C ASP A 106 -13.77 2.75 17.41
N TYR A 107 -12.60 2.35 16.96
CA TYR A 107 -11.59 3.23 16.34
C TYR A 107 -11.59 3.17 14.81
N ALA A 108 -12.37 2.32 14.18
CA ALA A 108 -12.34 2.10 12.74
C ALA A 108 -12.52 3.40 11.93
N SER A 109 -13.41 4.29 12.37
CA SER A 109 -13.63 5.58 11.71
C SER A 109 -12.47 6.57 11.82
N GLN A 110 -11.52 6.33 12.72
CA GLN A 110 -10.36 7.18 12.95
C GLN A 110 -9.09 6.65 12.27
N VAL A 111 -9.09 5.40 11.85
CA VAL A 111 -7.95 4.73 11.19
C VAL A 111 -8.29 4.55 9.72
N THR A 112 -7.93 5.54 8.92
CA THR A 112 -8.19 5.60 7.48
C THR A 112 -6.88 5.84 6.72
N PRO A 113 -6.83 5.57 5.39
CA PRO A 113 -5.66 5.92 4.58
C PRO A 113 -5.27 7.40 4.69
N GLU A 114 -6.24 8.30 4.81
CA GLU A 114 -5.97 9.71 5.06
C GLU A 114 -5.32 9.93 6.42
N ALA A 115 -5.87 9.35 7.50
CA ALA A 115 -5.33 9.52 8.86
C ALA A 115 -3.91 8.94 9.01
N LEU A 116 -3.61 7.84 8.31
CA LEU A 116 -2.31 7.18 8.37
C LEU A 116 -1.28 7.81 7.44
N TRP A 117 -1.65 8.03 6.18
CA TRP A 117 -0.70 8.34 5.10
C TRP A 117 -0.99 9.65 4.38
N SER A 118 -2.07 10.36 4.74
CA SER A 118 -2.50 11.63 4.14
C SER A 118 -2.78 11.52 2.63
N LEU A 119 -3.33 10.38 2.16
CA LEU A 119 -3.48 10.12 0.74
C LEU A 119 -4.39 11.11 0.04
N ASP A 120 -5.55 11.43 0.64
CA ASP A 120 -6.50 12.41 0.07
C ASP A 120 -5.90 13.80 0.03
N SER A 121 -5.25 14.24 1.13
CA SER A 121 -4.57 15.54 1.23
C SER A 121 -3.41 15.67 0.24
N LEU A 122 -2.72 14.57 -0.08
CA LEU A 122 -1.65 14.52 -1.07
C LEU A 122 -2.18 14.35 -2.50
N GLY A 123 -3.48 14.18 -2.69
CA GLY A 123 -4.14 14.04 -4.00
C GLY A 123 -3.87 12.69 -4.67
N TYR A 124 -3.76 11.63 -3.88
CA TYR A 124 -3.74 10.27 -4.40
C TYR A 124 -5.15 9.77 -4.65
N ASP A 125 -5.37 9.15 -5.80
CA ASP A 125 -6.45 8.17 -5.99
C ASP A 125 -5.97 6.81 -5.50
N TYR A 126 -6.82 6.00 -4.86
CA TYR A 126 -6.39 4.70 -4.35
C TYR A 126 -7.51 3.66 -4.37
N ILE A 127 -7.11 2.39 -4.33
CA ILE A 127 -8.02 1.26 -4.13
C ILE A 127 -7.51 0.40 -2.98
N TYR A 128 -8.44 -0.20 -2.25
CA TYR A 128 -8.12 -1.21 -1.24
C TYR A 128 -7.70 -2.54 -1.89
N TYR A 129 -6.98 -3.36 -1.12
CA TYR A 129 -6.45 -4.65 -1.57
C TYR A 129 -7.52 -5.61 -2.11
N ASP A 130 -8.71 -5.60 -1.52
CA ASP A 130 -9.85 -6.44 -1.87
C ASP A 130 -10.79 -5.81 -2.93
N ALA A 131 -10.46 -4.61 -3.39
CA ALA A 131 -11.24 -3.94 -4.44
C ALA A 131 -10.96 -4.53 -5.82
N LEU A 132 -11.83 -4.22 -6.77
CA LEU A 132 -11.58 -4.56 -8.18
C LEU A 132 -10.42 -3.74 -8.74
N PRO A 133 -9.65 -4.29 -9.70
CA PRO A 133 -8.56 -3.58 -10.34
C PRO A 133 -9.03 -2.27 -10.98
N LYS A 134 -8.26 -1.21 -10.81
CA LYS A 134 -8.53 0.10 -11.38
C LYS A 134 -8.04 0.16 -12.84
N LYS A 135 -8.93 0.47 -13.77
CA LYS A 135 -8.55 0.74 -15.16
C LYS A 135 -7.76 2.06 -15.24
N ARG A 136 -6.53 2.02 -15.73
CA ARG A 136 -5.61 3.17 -15.75
C ARG A 136 -5.10 3.52 -17.15
N TYR A 137 -4.71 2.54 -17.95
CA TYR A 137 -4.05 2.76 -19.24
C TYR A 137 -4.83 2.06 -20.36
N GLY A 138 -5.82 2.72 -20.93
CA GLY A 138 -6.70 2.10 -21.93
C GLY A 138 -7.41 0.89 -21.32
N ASP A 139 -7.11 -0.33 -21.78
CA ASP A 139 -7.68 -1.58 -21.25
C ASP A 139 -6.78 -2.27 -20.21
N ILE A 140 -5.70 -1.61 -19.80
CA ILE A 140 -4.82 -2.12 -18.75
C ILE A 140 -5.31 -1.63 -17.40
N HIS A 141 -5.43 -2.58 -16.46
CA HIS A 141 -5.81 -2.33 -15.09
C HIS A 141 -4.60 -2.40 -14.18
N VAL A 142 -4.69 -1.73 -13.04
CA VAL A 142 -3.66 -1.72 -11.99
C VAL A 142 -4.25 -2.27 -10.70
N HIS A 143 -3.52 -3.14 -10.05
CA HIS A 143 -3.89 -3.76 -8.78
C HIS A 143 -2.63 -4.20 -8.03
N HIS A 144 -2.70 -4.35 -6.70
CA HIS A 144 -1.56 -4.91 -5.96
C HIS A 144 -1.25 -6.36 -6.40
N GLY A 145 -2.28 -7.13 -6.69
CA GLY A 145 -2.20 -8.57 -6.97
C GLY A 145 -2.69 -9.41 -5.79
N ILE A 146 -3.14 -10.61 -6.07
CA ILE A 146 -3.75 -11.52 -5.09
C ILE A 146 -2.93 -12.81 -4.97
N SER A 147 -2.51 -13.35 -6.12
CA SER A 147 -1.84 -14.64 -6.17
C SER A 147 -0.38 -14.54 -5.76
N ILE A 148 0.05 -15.44 -4.88
CA ILE A 148 1.43 -15.58 -4.39
C ILE A 148 2.19 -16.72 -5.07
N ALA A 149 1.54 -17.45 -5.99
CA ALA A 149 2.17 -18.49 -6.76
C ALA A 149 3.39 -17.95 -7.51
N ASP A 150 4.46 -18.70 -7.54
CA ASP A 150 5.76 -18.34 -8.11
C ASP A 150 5.63 -17.64 -9.49
N THR A 151 6.13 -18.21 -10.55
CA THR A 151 6.05 -17.62 -11.91
C THR A 151 4.63 -17.61 -12.48
N GLY A 152 3.71 -18.35 -11.89
CA GLY A 152 2.30 -18.43 -12.29
C GLY A 152 1.38 -17.34 -11.72
N ALA A 153 1.86 -16.48 -10.80
CA ALA A 153 1.02 -15.51 -10.11
C ALA A 153 0.33 -14.52 -11.06
N VAL A 154 1.06 -13.98 -12.02
CA VAL A 154 0.52 -13.04 -13.03
C VAL A 154 -0.60 -13.68 -13.83
N ARG A 155 -0.36 -14.90 -14.32
CA ARG A 155 -1.36 -15.67 -15.09
C ARG A 155 -2.59 -15.99 -14.26
N ALA A 156 -2.40 -16.38 -13.00
CA ALA A 156 -3.51 -16.69 -12.10
C ALA A 156 -4.40 -15.45 -11.87
N ASP A 157 -3.81 -14.31 -11.60
CA ASP A 157 -4.56 -13.07 -11.41
C ASP A 157 -5.26 -12.61 -12.70
N MET A 158 -4.58 -12.67 -13.86
CA MET A 158 -5.21 -12.36 -15.15
C MET A 158 -6.41 -13.28 -15.45
N ASN A 159 -6.29 -14.56 -15.17
CA ASN A 159 -7.39 -15.52 -15.37
C ASN A 159 -8.55 -15.28 -14.41
N ASN A 160 -8.27 -14.94 -13.16
CA ASN A 160 -9.29 -14.68 -12.15
C ASN A 160 -10.02 -13.36 -12.40
N LEU A 161 -9.29 -12.33 -12.77
CA LEU A 161 -9.81 -10.97 -12.95
C LEU A 161 -10.29 -10.70 -14.38
N GLN A 162 -9.92 -11.54 -15.36
CA GLN A 162 -10.29 -11.42 -16.78
C GLN A 162 -9.92 -10.07 -17.39
N VAL A 163 -8.79 -9.49 -17.00
CA VAL A 163 -8.31 -8.18 -17.46
C VAL A 163 -6.81 -8.21 -17.76
N SER A 164 -6.36 -7.28 -18.62
CA SER A 164 -4.93 -6.96 -18.73
C SER A 164 -4.48 -6.24 -17.47
N LEU A 165 -3.39 -6.67 -16.85
CA LEU A 165 -3.05 -6.26 -15.49
C LEU A 165 -1.57 -5.90 -15.32
N ILE A 166 -1.32 -4.76 -14.69
CA ILE A 166 -0.04 -4.42 -14.05
C ILE A 166 -0.21 -4.68 -12.54
N ARG A 167 0.70 -5.45 -11.97
CA ARG A 167 0.60 -5.84 -10.56
C ARG A 167 1.95 -5.91 -9.83
N GLY A 168 1.91 -5.78 -8.52
CA GLY A 168 3.00 -6.04 -7.56
C GLY A 168 2.91 -7.40 -6.89
N HIS A 169 3.01 -7.45 -5.57
CA HIS A 169 2.81 -8.55 -4.61
C HIS A 169 3.83 -9.70 -4.67
N SER A 170 4.09 -10.29 -5.84
CA SER A 170 4.94 -11.49 -5.93
C SER A 170 6.43 -11.23 -5.78
N HIS A 171 6.88 -9.97 -5.73
CA HIS A 171 8.29 -9.55 -5.66
C HIS A 171 9.16 -10.14 -6.79
N ARG A 172 8.56 -10.53 -7.89
CA ARG A 172 9.22 -11.13 -9.06
C ARG A 172 8.78 -10.45 -10.33
N MET A 173 9.73 -10.21 -11.20
CA MET A 173 9.43 -9.78 -12.56
C MET A 173 8.92 -10.96 -13.37
N ALA A 174 7.71 -10.86 -13.88
CA ALA A 174 7.14 -11.82 -14.82
C ALA A 174 6.23 -11.08 -15.80
N SER A 175 6.17 -11.56 -17.04
CA SER A 175 5.18 -11.15 -18.02
C SER A 175 4.42 -12.37 -18.53
N HIS A 176 3.13 -12.19 -18.76
CA HIS A 176 2.28 -13.22 -19.37
C HIS A 176 1.40 -12.55 -20.42
N PHE A 177 1.35 -13.12 -21.60
CA PHE A 177 0.49 -12.66 -22.70
C PHE A 177 -0.53 -13.75 -23.01
N GLN A 178 -1.79 -13.35 -23.08
CA GLN A 178 -2.89 -14.24 -23.46
C GLN A 178 -3.63 -13.60 -24.63
N THR A 179 -3.78 -14.36 -25.71
CA THR A 179 -4.64 -13.97 -26.84
C THR A 179 -6.00 -14.62 -26.65
N TYR A 180 -7.04 -13.86 -26.80
CA TYR A 180 -8.44 -14.32 -26.80
C TYR A 180 -8.96 -14.44 -28.22
#